data_71263d04b2ee124b0cd884bf441e070b
#
_entry.id   71263d04b2ee124b0cd884bf441e070b
#
_cell.length_a   1.000
_cell.length_b   1.000
_cell.length_c   1.000
_cell.angle_alpha   90.00
_cell.angle_beta   90.00
_cell.angle_gamma   90.00
#
_symmetry.space_group_name_H-M   'P 1'
#
loop_
_entity.id
_entity.type
_entity.pdbx_description
1 polymer ?
#
loop_
_entity_poly.entity_id
_entity_poly.type
_entity_poly.pdbx_seq_one_letter_code
_entity_poly.pdbx_strand_id
1 'polypeptide(L)'
;MKCISSTLSLESIPDRGILIHPLFGETILWRQHEFHTWWNLFETMVDHPLSRILINAIVDSLEYKHTIPNVGGLFRKKKFHKEMERVTTQLGWGTVSIEQQNVVSSAHPLLSVALGQYLLESYLQERFKVRWIEPMPQTVQLETEPSSPLPHPQPQERFPWSLEHNSQYVKSPLIIEIHSENELRYEGERVVLIPIESLNRFLIGCLPYVPQMDDRWFDGKSCQLNSHEHLFKLTIESISEMFLKSEQPVYIIDESSWTAYIEHYLCERGWGRANVTEYSTETYDLELTIAMQCQLPYVVGLMCGMWQRAHGRAYQVSLRNKNDTFVVKIQSLLAYDNQ
;
A
#
# COMPACT_ATOMS: atom_id res chain seq x y z
N MET A 1 23.94 24.57 -8.74
CA MET A 1 22.86 24.30 -9.71
C MET A 1 21.59 24.03 -8.91
N LYS A 2 20.55 24.87 -9.03
CA LYS A 2 19.24 24.54 -8.46
C LYS A 2 18.68 23.40 -9.32
N CYS A 3 18.63 22.17 -8.79
CA CYS A 3 17.77 21.14 -9.36
C CYS A 3 16.36 21.68 -9.35
N ILE A 4 15.77 21.85 -10.53
CA ILE A 4 14.34 22.14 -10.64
C ILE A 4 13.65 20.84 -10.27
N SER A 5 13.17 20.75 -9.02
CA SER A 5 12.30 19.65 -8.60
C SER A 5 10.99 19.81 -9.35
N SER A 6 10.66 18.88 -10.22
CA SER A 6 9.32 18.76 -10.76
C SER A 6 8.41 18.14 -9.70
N THR A 7 7.11 18.43 -9.76
CA THR A 7 6.14 17.83 -8.84
C THR A 7 5.29 16.81 -9.56
N LEU A 8 4.96 15.74 -8.86
CA LEU A 8 4.00 14.75 -9.32
C LEU A 8 2.58 15.25 -9.08
N SER A 9 1.71 15.16 -10.08
CA SER A 9 0.30 15.54 -9.95
C SER A 9 -0.56 14.29 -9.83
N LEU A 10 -1.34 14.22 -8.76
CA LEU A 10 -2.33 13.17 -8.51
C LEU A 10 -3.73 13.76 -8.49
N GLU A 11 -4.72 12.90 -8.65
CA GLU A 11 -6.12 13.17 -8.36
C GLU A 11 -6.50 12.52 -7.03
N SER A 12 -7.62 12.93 -6.45
CA SER A 12 -8.13 12.35 -5.21
C SER A 12 -9.64 12.26 -5.22
N ILE A 13 -10.14 11.38 -4.36
CA ILE A 13 -11.54 11.30 -3.95
C ILE A 13 -11.59 11.70 -2.47
N PRO A 14 -11.79 13.01 -2.16
CA PRO A 14 -11.62 13.52 -0.81
C PRO A 14 -12.53 12.85 0.22
N ASP A 15 -13.79 12.61 -0.14
CA ASP A 15 -14.78 12.00 0.76
C ASP A 15 -14.43 10.56 1.16
N ARG A 16 -13.53 9.92 0.41
CA ARG A 16 -13.05 8.57 0.68
C ARG A 16 -11.58 8.51 1.11
N GLY A 17 -10.83 9.62 1.01
CA GLY A 17 -9.41 9.64 1.28
C GLY A 17 -8.61 8.74 0.34
N ILE A 18 -8.98 8.69 -0.94
CA ILE A 18 -8.34 7.85 -1.97
C ILE A 18 -7.52 8.76 -2.89
N LEU A 19 -6.28 8.34 -3.22
CA LEU A 19 -5.47 8.94 -4.25
C LEU A 19 -5.59 8.16 -5.55
N ILE A 20 -5.66 8.89 -6.66
CA ILE A 20 -5.75 8.32 -8.00
C ILE A 20 -4.54 8.79 -8.82
N HIS A 21 -3.77 7.83 -9.29
CA HIS A 21 -2.70 8.07 -10.24
C HIS A 21 -3.21 7.83 -11.68
N PRO A 22 -2.94 8.73 -12.63
CA PRO A 22 -3.46 8.61 -14.01
C PRO A 22 -3.07 7.30 -14.72
N LEU A 23 -1.92 6.71 -14.36
CA LEU A 23 -1.42 5.46 -14.96
C LEU A 23 -1.78 4.21 -14.17
N PHE A 24 -1.78 4.31 -12.85
CA PHE A 24 -1.86 3.14 -11.99
C PHE A 24 -3.23 2.97 -11.31
N GLY A 25 -4.10 3.99 -11.42
CA GLY A 25 -5.39 4.00 -10.72
C GLY A 25 -5.23 4.33 -9.24
N GLU A 26 -6.03 3.71 -8.38
CA GLU A 26 -5.94 3.90 -6.94
C GLU A 26 -4.55 3.55 -6.42
N THR A 27 -3.97 4.46 -5.65
CA THR A 27 -2.60 4.35 -5.13
C THR A 27 -2.53 4.79 -3.67
N ILE A 28 -1.61 4.19 -2.94
CA ILE A 28 -1.22 4.63 -1.60
C ILE A 28 0.15 5.27 -1.66
N LEU A 29 0.31 6.43 -1.01
CA LEU A 29 1.59 7.04 -0.73
C LEU A 29 2.15 6.41 0.55
N TRP A 30 3.27 5.73 0.43
CA TRP A 30 3.91 5.05 1.55
C TRP A 30 5.29 5.65 1.81
N ARG A 31 5.62 5.99 3.05
CA ARG A 31 6.99 6.33 3.42
C ARG A 31 7.87 5.09 3.27
N GLN A 32 9.06 5.24 2.71
CA GLN A 32 9.93 4.10 2.42
C GLN A 32 10.20 3.21 3.64
N HIS A 33 10.50 3.82 4.78
CA HIS A 33 10.80 3.09 6.01
C HIS A 33 9.58 2.37 6.58
N GLU A 34 8.35 2.95 6.45
CA GLU A 34 7.12 2.30 6.86
C GLU A 34 6.84 1.06 5.99
N PHE A 35 7.02 1.16 4.67
CA PHE A 35 6.85 0.01 3.77
C PHE A 35 7.83 -1.11 4.13
N HIS A 36 9.10 -0.78 4.38
CA HIS A 36 10.10 -1.76 4.79
C HIS A 36 9.74 -2.43 6.12
N THR A 37 9.30 -1.64 7.11
CA THR A 37 8.88 -2.15 8.42
C THR A 37 7.66 -3.05 8.29
N TRP A 38 6.65 -2.61 7.54
CA TRP A 38 5.44 -3.40 7.30
C TRP A 38 5.76 -4.72 6.61
N TRP A 39 6.59 -4.69 5.57
CA TRP A 39 6.99 -5.89 4.83
C TRP A 39 7.59 -6.95 5.75
N ASN A 40 8.57 -6.55 6.55
CA ASN A 40 9.23 -7.46 7.48
C ASN A 40 8.27 -8.03 8.53
N LEU A 41 7.35 -7.20 9.04
CA LEU A 41 6.33 -7.64 9.99
C LEU A 41 5.35 -8.62 9.33
N PHE A 42 4.81 -8.27 8.17
CA PHE A 42 3.83 -9.08 7.47
C PHE A 42 4.41 -10.45 7.09
N GLU A 43 5.60 -10.50 6.50
CA GLU A 43 6.28 -11.76 6.14
C GLU A 43 6.61 -12.60 7.38
N THR A 44 7.04 -11.98 8.48
CA THR A 44 7.28 -12.66 9.76
C THR A 44 5.99 -13.24 10.35
N MET A 45 4.89 -12.50 10.32
CA MET A 45 3.60 -12.97 10.87
C MET A 45 3.01 -14.12 10.05
N VAL A 46 3.24 -14.14 8.73
CA VAL A 46 2.81 -15.24 7.86
C VAL A 46 3.70 -16.46 8.03
N ASP A 47 4.95 -16.28 8.48
CA ASP A 47 5.97 -17.34 8.59
C ASP A 47 6.18 -18.14 7.29
N HIS A 48 6.13 -17.42 6.16
CA HIS A 48 6.34 -17.99 4.82
C HIS A 48 7.06 -16.99 3.91
N PRO A 49 8.00 -17.44 3.04
CA PRO A 49 8.65 -16.55 2.07
C PRO A 49 7.63 -15.97 1.06
N LEU A 50 7.34 -14.68 1.16
CA LEU A 50 6.34 -14.00 0.34
C LEU A 50 6.93 -13.16 -0.80
N SER A 51 8.26 -13.02 -0.88
CA SER A 51 8.94 -12.14 -1.83
C SER A 51 8.52 -12.38 -3.28
N ARG A 52 8.39 -13.65 -3.70
CA ARG A 52 7.94 -13.98 -5.06
C ARG A 52 6.49 -13.64 -5.31
N ILE A 53 5.63 -13.80 -4.31
CA ILE A 53 4.21 -13.48 -4.40
C ILE A 53 4.05 -11.97 -4.61
N LEU A 54 4.80 -11.14 -3.87
CA LEU A 54 4.77 -9.69 -4.05
C LEU A 54 5.30 -9.27 -5.42
N ILE A 55 6.44 -9.79 -5.85
CA ILE A 55 7.02 -9.46 -7.15
C ILE A 55 6.03 -9.79 -8.28
N ASN A 56 5.49 -11.00 -8.28
CA ASN A 56 4.54 -11.43 -9.31
C ASN A 56 3.26 -10.58 -9.28
N ALA A 57 2.71 -10.29 -8.11
CA ALA A 57 1.53 -9.45 -7.94
C ALA A 57 1.72 -8.05 -8.53
N ILE A 58 2.90 -7.46 -8.34
CA ILE A 58 3.26 -6.15 -8.89
C ILE A 58 3.40 -6.23 -10.42
N VAL A 59 4.15 -7.21 -10.93
CA VAL A 59 4.34 -7.40 -12.38
C VAL A 59 3.00 -7.57 -13.07
N ASP A 60 2.14 -8.46 -12.55
CA ASP A 60 0.79 -8.70 -13.07
C ASP A 60 -0.09 -7.44 -13.03
N SER A 61 0.00 -6.66 -11.96
CA SER A 61 -0.74 -5.39 -11.83
C SER A 61 -0.32 -4.37 -12.90
N LEU A 62 0.98 -4.18 -13.09
CA LEU A 62 1.53 -3.26 -14.08
C LEU A 62 1.20 -3.72 -15.51
N GLU A 63 1.23 -5.02 -15.77
CA GLU A 63 0.85 -5.59 -17.06
C GLU A 63 -0.66 -5.46 -17.30
N TYR A 64 -1.50 -5.80 -16.32
CA TYR A 64 -2.96 -5.68 -16.41
C TYR A 64 -3.42 -4.24 -16.73
N LYS A 65 -2.76 -3.25 -16.14
CA LYS A 65 -3.02 -1.83 -16.40
C LYS A 65 -2.44 -1.32 -17.73
N HIS A 66 -1.73 -2.16 -18.48
CA HIS A 66 -1.03 -1.76 -19.71
C HIS A 66 -0.19 -0.49 -19.50
N THR A 67 0.53 -0.43 -18.37
CA THR A 67 1.28 0.75 -17.93
C THR A 67 2.30 1.22 -18.97
N ILE A 68 2.90 0.30 -19.71
CA ILE A 68 3.66 0.60 -20.92
C ILE A 68 2.89 0.11 -22.13
N PRO A 69 2.46 1.01 -23.03
CA PRO A 69 1.78 0.62 -24.24
C PRO A 69 2.70 -0.18 -25.17
N ASN A 70 2.15 -1.11 -25.92
CA ASN A 70 2.90 -1.86 -26.91
C ASN A 70 3.42 -0.90 -28.02
N VAL A 71 4.71 -0.58 -27.97
CA VAL A 71 5.33 0.41 -28.85
C VAL A 71 5.93 -0.29 -30.06
N GLY A 72 5.28 -0.18 -31.21
CA GLY A 72 5.79 -0.67 -32.50
C GLY A 72 6.43 0.40 -33.39
N GLY A 73 7.07 -0.04 -34.48
CA GLY A 73 7.55 0.81 -35.57
C GLY A 73 9.01 1.28 -35.45
N LEU A 74 9.44 2.12 -36.43
CA LEU A 74 10.84 2.50 -36.66
C LEU A 74 11.56 3.13 -35.45
N PHE A 75 10.82 3.74 -34.50
CA PHE A 75 11.36 4.41 -33.32
C PHE A 75 11.01 3.68 -32.01
N ARG A 76 10.77 2.35 -32.07
CA ARG A 76 10.36 1.54 -30.90
C ARG A 76 11.24 1.78 -29.67
N LYS A 77 12.55 1.69 -29.81
CA LYS A 77 13.49 1.88 -28.67
C LYS A 77 13.31 3.23 -28.00
N LYS A 78 13.34 4.33 -28.78
CA LYS A 78 13.23 5.68 -28.24
C LYS A 78 11.88 5.92 -27.54
N LYS A 79 10.79 5.41 -28.10
CA LYS A 79 9.46 5.50 -27.49
C LYS A 79 9.40 4.70 -26.20
N PHE A 80 9.94 3.48 -26.20
CA PHE A 80 9.99 2.64 -25.01
C PHE A 80 10.76 3.31 -23.88
N HIS A 81 11.95 3.83 -24.13
CA HIS A 81 12.74 4.53 -23.12
C HIS A 81 11.99 5.72 -22.51
N LYS A 82 11.26 6.48 -23.32
CA LYS A 82 10.45 7.60 -22.82
C LYS A 82 9.33 7.13 -21.87
N GLU A 83 8.63 6.04 -22.22
CA GLU A 83 7.58 5.48 -21.37
C GLU A 83 8.17 4.84 -20.10
N MET A 84 9.31 4.16 -20.23
CA MET A 84 10.03 3.61 -19.09
C MET A 84 10.43 4.71 -18.10
N GLU A 85 11.05 5.81 -18.58
CA GLU A 85 11.39 6.96 -17.76
C GLU A 85 10.17 7.54 -17.05
N ARG A 86 9.04 7.67 -17.77
CA ARG A 86 7.78 8.13 -17.20
C ARG A 86 7.29 7.24 -16.06
N VAL A 87 7.31 5.91 -16.25
CA VAL A 87 6.85 4.94 -15.23
C VAL A 87 7.75 4.94 -14.01
N THR A 88 9.08 4.88 -14.21
CA THR A 88 10.05 4.85 -13.12
C THR A 88 10.01 6.11 -12.26
N THR A 89 9.92 7.28 -12.91
CA THR A 89 9.84 8.57 -12.22
C THR A 89 8.59 8.69 -11.35
N GLN A 90 7.48 8.08 -11.75
CA GLN A 90 6.19 8.25 -11.07
C GLN A 90 5.95 7.27 -9.92
N LEU A 91 6.70 6.17 -9.84
CA LEU A 91 6.55 5.19 -8.75
C LEU A 91 7.51 5.45 -7.58
N GLY A 92 8.68 6.05 -7.83
CA GLY A 92 9.69 6.28 -6.81
C GLY A 92 10.44 5.02 -6.37
N TRP A 93 10.42 3.93 -7.18
CA TRP A 93 11.01 2.63 -6.80
C TRP A 93 12.48 2.49 -7.20
N GLY A 94 13.04 3.46 -7.91
CA GLY A 94 14.41 3.50 -8.37
C GLY A 94 14.52 3.68 -9.88
N THR A 95 15.75 3.81 -10.37
CA THR A 95 16.07 4.02 -11.78
C THR A 95 16.54 2.71 -12.41
N VAL A 96 15.80 2.23 -13.41
CA VAL A 96 16.08 0.95 -14.10
C VAL A 96 16.98 1.16 -15.30
N SER A 97 18.04 0.34 -15.42
CA SER A 97 18.83 0.18 -16.63
C SER A 97 18.57 -1.20 -17.23
N ILE A 98 17.96 -1.24 -18.40
CA ILE A 98 17.69 -2.50 -19.10
C ILE A 98 18.97 -3.13 -19.62
N GLU A 99 19.91 -2.32 -20.12
CA GLU A 99 21.18 -2.80 -20.68
C GLU A 99 22.07 -3.43 -19.62
N GLN A 100 22.09 -2.85 -18.42
CA GLN A 100 22.84 -3.36 -17.28
C GLN A 100 22.05 -4.35 -16.42
N GLN A 101 20.76 -4.50 -16.69
CA GLN A 101 19.83 -5.31 -15.89
C GLN A 101 19.87 -4.98 -14.39
N ASN A 102 19.97 -3.71 -14.06
CA ASN A 102 20.03 -3.26 -12.67
C ASN A 102 19.04 -2.13 -12.37
N VAL A 103 18.83 -1.92 -11.08
CA VAL A 103 18.07 -0.79 -10.54
C VAL A 103 18.93 -0.10 -9.51
N VAL A 104 19.18 1.18 -9.71
CA VAL A 104 19.91 2.05 -8.77
C VAL A 104 18.93 2.96 -8.03
N SER A 105 19.37 3.50 -6.88
CA SER A 105 18.49 4.28 -5.99
C SER A 105 17.21 3.52 -5.63
N SER A 106 17.36 2.22 -5.38
CA SER A 106 16.26 1.34 -4.98
C SER A 106 15.63 1.82 -3.68
N ALA A 107 14.31 2.02 -3.68
CA ALA A 107 13.58 2.32 -2.46
C ALA A 107 13.34 1.07 -1.60
N HIS A 108 13.09 -0.06 -2.24
CA HIS A 108 12.95 -1.36 -1.62
C HIS A 108 13.29 -2.45 -2.65
N PRO A 109 14.12 -3.46 -2.31
CA PRO A 109 14.58 -4.44 -3.29
C PRO A 109 13.45 -5.11 -4.08
N LEU A 110 12.39 -5.54 -3.42
CA LEU A 110 11.28 -6.26 -4.07
C LEU A 110 10.49 -5.37 -5.04
N LEU A 111 10.27 -4.10 -4.70
CA LEU A 111 9.63 -3.14 -5.61
C LEU A 111 10.49 -2.91 -6.85
N SER A 112 11.80 -2.76 -6.64
CA SER A 112 12.76 -2.55 -7.73
C SER A 112 12.93 -3.78 -8.62
N VAL A 113 12.94 -4.99 -8.04
CA VAL A 113 12.97 -6.24 -8.80
C VAL A 113 11.72 -6.38 -9.67
N ALA A 114 10.54 -6.14 -9.09
CA ALA A 114 9.27 -6.22 -9.83
C ALA A 114 9.21 -5.22 -10.98
N LEU A 115 9.63 -3.95 -10.73
CA LEU A 115 9.70 -2.93 -11.77
C LEU A 115 10.71 -3.31 -12.87
N GLY A 116 11.91 -3.74 -12.49
CA GLY A 116 12.94 -4.16 -13.42
C GLY A 116 12.52 -5.35 -14.27
N GLN A 117 11.90 -6.36 -13.67
CA GLN A 117 11.34 -7.52 -14.37
C GLN A 117 10.27 -7.08 -15.38
N TYR A 118 9.28 -6.30 -14.95
CA TYR A 118 8.22 -5.80 -15.80
C TYR A 118 8.74 -5.03 -17.02
N LEU A 119 9.69 -4.12 -16.79
CA LEU A 119 10.28 -3.30 -17.86
C LEU A 119 11.11 -4.13 -18.83
N LEU A 120 11.89 -5.09 -18.32
CA LEU A 120 12.71 -5.98 -19.14
C LEU A 120 11.82 -6.88 -20.02
N GLU A 121 10.79 -7.51 -19.44
CA GLU A 121 9.83 -8.34 -20.18
C GLU A 121 9.05 -7.53 -21.23
N SER A 122 8.64 -6.31 -20.88
CA SER A 122 7.99 -5.39 -21.81
C SER A 122 8.90 -4.95 -22.96
N TYR A 123 10.20 -4.77 -22.71
CA TYR A 123 11.17 -4.39 -23.73
C TYR A 123 11.51 -5.53 -24.67
N LEU A 124 11.81 -6.71 -24.13
CA LEU A 124 12.23 -7.88 -24.89
C LEU A 124 11.05 -8.66 -25.48
N GLN A 125 9.83 -8.46 -24.96
CA GLN A 125 8.63 -9.22 -25.31
C GLN A 125 8.77 -10.72 -25.01
N GLU A 126 9.51 -11.03 -23.95
CA GLU A 126 9.79 -12.38 -23.50
C GLU A 126 9.59 -12.46 -21.98
N ARG A 127 9.30 -13.64 -21.46
CA ARG A 127 9.17 -13.89 -20.01
C ARG A 127 10.47 -14.38 -19.42
N PHE A 128 10.74 -13.97 -18.17
CA PHE A 128 11.96 -14.34 -17.47
C PHE A 128 11.67 -14.88 -16.07
N LYS A 129 12.44 -15.89 -15.67
CA LYS A 129 12.68 -16.17 -14.26
C LYS A 129 13.76 -15.21 -13.79
N VAL A 130 13.46 -14.43 -12.77
CA VAL A 130 14.37 -13.40 -12.26
C VAL A 130 14.88 -13.82 -10.88
N ARG A 131 16.19 -13.81 -10.70
CA ARG A 131 16.88 -13.78 -9.41
C ARG A 131 17.48 -12.40 -9.24
N TRP A 132 17.87 -12.04 -8.04
CA TRP A 132 18.53 -10.76 -7.79
C TRP A 132 19.54 -10.86 -6.67
N ILE A 133 20.51 -9.95 -6.72
CA ILE A 133 21.47 -9.69 -5.65
C ILE A 133 21.54 -8.19 -5.38
N GLU A 134 21.99 -7.83 -4.22
CA GLU A 134 22.20 -6.44 -3.78
C GLU A 134 23.69 -6.19 -3.62
N PRO A 135 24.43 -5.88 -4.73
CA PRO A 135 25.88 -5.73 -4.69
C PRO A 135 26.33 -4.52 -3.87
N MET A 136 25.48 -3.51 -3.75
CA MET A 136 25.70 -2.28 -2.97
C MET A 136 24.38 -1.80 -2.37
N PRO A 137 24.41 -0.97 -1.31
CA PRO A 137 23.22 -0.34 -0.78
C PRO A 137 22.40 0.34 -1.87
N GLN A 138 21.09 0.18 -1.83
CA GLN A 138 20.15 0.74 -2.81
C GLN A 138 20.41 0.38 -4.27
N THR A 139 21.13 -0.71 -4.53
CA THR A 139 21.35 -1.23 -5.89
C THR A 139 20.92 -2.67 -5.97
N VAL A 140 20.08 -2.97 -6.94
CA VAL A 140 19.60 -4.32 -7.22
C VAL A 140 20.11 -4.73 -8.60
N GLN A 141 20.80 -5.85 -8.68
CA GLN A 141 21.21 -6.49 -9.92
C GLN A 141 20.28 -7.65 -10.23
N LEU A 142 19.72 -7.67 -11.43
CA LEU A 142 18.84 -8.76 -11.89
C LEU A 142 19.66 -9.81 -12.63
N GLU A 143 19.40 -11.07 -12.35
CA GLU A 143 19.86 -12.24 -13.08
C GLU A 143 18.64 -12.89 -13.73
N THR A 144 18.64 -13.01 -15.05
CA THR A 144 17.47 -13.43 -15.81
C THR A 144 17.72 -14.70 -16.60
N GLU A 145 16.75 -15.62 -16.57
CA GLU A 145 16.71 -16.84 -17.39
C GLU A 145 15.40 -16.81 -18.20
N PRO A 146 15.43 -17.06 -19.54
CA PRO A 146 14.20 -17.15 -20.32
C PRO A 146 13.20 -18.15 -19.72
N SER A 147 11.92 -17.83 -19.78
CA SER A 147 10.83 -18.64 -19.26
C SER A 147 9.73 -18.85 -20.31
N SER A 148 8.88 -19.83 -20.05
CA SER A 148 7.72 -20.05 -20.91
C SER A 148 6.76 -18.86 -20.85
N PRO A 149 6.06 -18.56 -21.96
CA PRO A 149 5.02 -17.54 -21.96
C PRO A 149 3.97 -17.83 -20.89
N LEU A 150 3.53 -16.78 -20.21
CA LEU A 150 2.39 -16.83 -19.27
C LEU A 150 1.19 -16.16 -19.90
N PRO A 151 -0.05 -16.58 -19.58
CA PRO A 151 -1.24 -15.87 -19.99
C PRO A 151 -1.24 -14.46 -19.41
N HIS A 152 -1.93 -13.53 -20.07
CA HIS A 152 -2.13 -12.18 -19.54
C HIS A 152 -2.89 -12.23 -18.22
N PRO A 153 -2.52 -11.37 -17.27
CA PRO A 153 -3.20 -11.27 -15.97
C PRO A 153 -4.69 -10.98 -16.16
N GLN A 154 -5.52 -11.68 -15.40
CA GLN A 154 -6.96 -11.48 -15.41
C GLN A 154 -7.38 -10.48 -14.31
N PRO A 155 -8.57 -9.87 -14.41
CA PRO A 155 -9.15 -9.10 -13.30
C PRO A 155 -9.16 -9.92 -12.03
N GLN A 156 -8.80 -9.29 -10.91
CA GLN A 156 -8.87 -9.94 -9.61
C GLN A 156 -10.29 -9.91 -9.04
N GLU A 157 -10.62 -10.94 -8.27
CA GLU A 157 -11.82 -10.92 -7.44
C GLU A 157 -11.70 -9.81 -6.40
N ARG A 158 -12.84 -9.21 -6.08
CA ARG A 158 -12.92 -8.17 -5.05
C ARG A 158 -12.96 -8.79 -3.68
N PHE A 159 -12.34 -8.11 -2.76
CA PHE A 159 -12.49 -8.47 -1.35
C PHE A 159 -13.91 -8.21 -0.85
N PRO A 160 -14.41 -9.02 0.13
CA PRO A 160 -15.75 -8.84 0.71
C PRO A 160 -16.00 -7.46 1.31
N TRP A 161 -14.94 -6.74 1.65
CA TRP A 161 -14.99 -5.39 2.23
C TRP A 161 -14.81 -4.27 1.20
N SER A 162 -14.85 -4.58 -0.09
CA SER A 162 -14.62 -3.59 -1.16
C SER A 162 -15.83 -3.48 -2.07
N LEU A 163 -16.30 -2.24 -2.28
CA LEU A 163 -17.35 -1.91 -3.24
C LEU A 163 -16.82 -0.97 -4.33
N GLU A 164 -17.41 -1.07 -5.53
CA GLU A 164 -17.21 -0.04 -6.55
C GLU A 164 -17.82 1.29 -6.10
N HIS A 165 -17.15 2.35 -6.45
CA HIS A 165 -17.69 3.68 -6.25
C HIS A 165 -17.61 4.50 -7.54
N ASN A 166 -18.68 5.24 -7.81
CA ASN A 166 -18.73 6.26 -8.85
C ASN A 166 -18.54 7.61 -8.16
N SER A 167 -17.30 8.04 -7.99
CA SER A 167 -16.98 9.32 -7.34
C SER A 167 -16.31 10.27 -8.33
N GLN A 168 -16.52 11.56 -8.13
CA GLN A 168 -15.83 12.57 -8.92
C GLN A 168 -14.39 12.72 -8.42
N TYR A 169 -13.46 12.75 -9.35
CA TYR A 169 -12.05 13.01 -9.08
C TYR A 169 -11.81 14.51 -9.05
N VAL A 170 -11.02 14.95 -8.09
CA VAL A 170 -10.52 16.32 -8.01
C VAL A 170 -8.99 16.28 -7.99
N LYS A 171 -8.36 17.38 -8.40
CA LYS A 171 -6.90 17.49 -8.28
C LYS A 171 -6.50 17.39 -6.81
N SER A 172 -5.62 16.48 -6.48
CA SER A 172 -5.08 16.35 -5.12
C SER A 172 -4.24 17.58 -4.75
N PRO A 173 -4.39 18.13 -3.55
CA PRO A 173 -3.51 19.19 -3.04
C PRO A 173 -2.11 18.69 -2.67
N LEU A 174 -1.91 17.37 -2.67
CA LEU A 174 -0.65 16.74 -2.27
C LEU A 174 0.51 17.18 -3.18
N ILE A 175 1.60 17.62 -2.57
CA ILE A 175 2.81 18.03 -3.26
C ILE A 175 3.88 16.96 -3.05
N ILE A 176 4.12 16.16 -4.08
CA ILE A 176 5.19 15.16 -4.10
C ILE A 176 6.30 15.69 -4.99
N GLU A 177 7.48 15.86 -4.44
CA GLU A 177 8.65 16.33 -5.15
C GLU A 177 9.34 15.16 -5.86
N ILE A 178 9.77 15.38 -7.10
CA ILE A 178 10.58 14.44 -7.86
C ILE A 178 12.04 14.92 -7.81
N HIS A 179 12.88 14.12 -7.19
CA HIS A 179 14.31 14.35 -7.09
C HIS A 179 15.11 13.56 -8.16
N SER A 180 16.43 13.69 -8.13
CA SER A 180 17.34 12.91 -9.00
C SER A 180 17.12 11.40 -8.80
N GLU A 181 17.43 10.62 -9.83
CA GLU A 181 17.34 9.15 -9.80
C GLU A 181 15.95 8.59 -9.51
N ASN A 182 14.89 9.36 -9.89
CA ASN A 182 13.48 8.99 -9.70
C ASN A 182 13.06 8.78 -8.23
N GLU A 183 13.71 9.49 -7.31
CA GLU A 183 13.32 9.52 -5.92
C GLU A 183 12.13 10.46 -5.72
N LEU A 184 11.07 9.98 -5.08
CA LEU A 184 9.93 10.80 -4.66
C LEU A 184 10.10 11.22 -3.20
N ARG A 185 9.74 12.47 -2.90
CA ARG A 185 9.70 13.00 -1.53
C ARG A 185 8.38 13.68 -1.21
N TYR A 186 7.94 13.44 -0.01
CA TYR A 186 6.79 14.10 0.63
C TYR A 186 7.21 14.53 2.03
N GLU A 187 7.03 15.81 2.36
CA GLU A 187 7.45 16.39 3.65
C GLU A 187 8.94 16.13 3.99
N GLY A 188 9.79 16.11 2.98
CA GLY A 188 11.23 15.85 3.13
C GLY A 188 11.60 14.37 3.26
N GLU A 189 10.65 13.47 3.44
CA GLU A 189 10.88 12.03 3.54
C GLU A 189 10.78 11.34 2.18
N ARG A 190 11.56 10.30 1.98
CA ARG A 190 11.46 9.45 0.80
C ARG A 190 10.19 8.63 0.85
N VAL A 191 9.44 8.67 -0.25
CA VAL A 191 8.17 7.97 -0.42
C VAL A 191 8.13 7.13 -1.68
N VAL A 192 7.21 6.18 -1.70
CA VAL A 192 6.88 5.34 -2.85
C VAL A 192 5.38 5.35 -3.09
N LEU A 193 4.96 5.28 -4.34
CA LEU A 193 3.57 5.06 -4.69
C LEU A 193 3.34 3.58 -4.95
N ILE A 194 2.39 2.99 -4.23
CA ILE A 194 2.01 1.59 -4.38
C ILE A 194 0.60 1.53 -4.97
N PRO A 195 0.43 0.97 -6.19
CA PRO A 195 -0.90 0.72 -6.74
C PRO A 195 -1.70 -0.25 -5.86
N ILE A 196 -2.94 0.08 -5.54
CA ILE A 196 -3.84 -0.78 -4.75
C ILE A 196 -4.05 -2.14 -5.42
N GLU A 197 -4.13 -2.16 -6.74
CA GLU A 197 -4.22 -3.40 -7.52
C GLU A 197 -3.05 -4.35 -7.21
N SER A 198 -1.82 -3.82 -7.05
CA SER A 198 -0.64 -4.63 -6.69
C SER A 198 -0.78 -5.23 -5.29
N LEU A 199 -1.25 -4.44 -4.32
CA LEU A 199 -1.48 -4.93 -2.96
C LEU A 199 -2.62 -5.95 -2.89
N ASN A 200 -3.70 -5.74 -3.65
CA ASN A 200 -4.81 -6.68 -3.70
C ASN A 200 -4.38 -8.04 -4.27
N ARG A 201 -3.63 -8.03 -5.37
CA ARG A 201 -3.07 -9.26 -5.95
C ARG A 201 -2.13 -9.97 -4.98
N PHE A 202 -1.30 -9.21 -4.29
CA PHE A 202 -0.41 -9.73 -3.27
C PHE A 202 -1.18 -10.40 -2.13
N LEU A 203 -2.16 -9.71 -1.54
CA LEU A 203 -2.96 -10.23 -0.43
C LEU A 203 -3.74 -11.49 -0.83
N ILE A 204 -4.32 -11.53 -2.04
CA ILE A 204 -4.99 -12.73 -2.56
C ILE A 204 -3.98 -13.88 -2.71
N GLY A 205 -2.79 -13.59 -3.22
CA GLY A 205 -1.70 -14.57 -3.31
C GLY A 205 -1.23 -15.11 -1.96
N CYS A 206 -1.42 -14.35 -0.88
CA CYS A 206 -1.06 -14.76 0.48
C CYS A 206 -2.10 -15.68 1.15
N LEU A 207 -3.36 -15.71 0.68
CA LEU A 207 -4.45 -16.47 1.32
C LEU A 207 -4.09 -17.90 1.72
N PRO A 208 -3.38 -18.70 0.89
CA PRO A 208 -3.02 -20.08 1.26
C PRO A 208 -2.05 -20.21 2.43
N TYR A 209 -1.35 -19.13 2.78
CA TYR A 209 -0.26 -19.11 3.76
C TYR A 209 -0.61 -18.38 5.04
N VAL A 210 -1.76 -17.70 5.09
CA VAL A 210 -2.17 -16.92 6.26
C VAL A 210 -2.45 -17.84 7.44
N PRO A 211 -1.81 -17.64 8.61
CA PRO A 211 -2.08 -18.42 9.80
C PRO A 211 -3.47 -18.13 10.36
N GLN A 212 -3.94 -19.02 11.21
CA GLN A 212 -5.16 -18.79 11.97
C GLN A 212 -4.90 -17.65 12.98
N MET A 213 -5.62 -16.56 12.83
CA MET A 213 -5.54 -15.41 13.74
C MET A 213 -6.49 -15.60 14.93
N ASP A 214 -6.10 -15.02 16.07
CA ASP A 214 -6.84 -15.05 17.32
C ASP A 214 -8.23 -14.37 17.19
N ASP A 215 -9.22 -14.85 17.94
CA ASP A 215 -10.59 -14.32 17.97
C ASP A 215 -10.77 -13.07 18.86
N ARG A 216 -9.68 -12.61 19.51
CA ARG A 216 -9.70 -11.37 20.32
C ARG A 216 -10.16 -10.12 19.55
N TRP A 217 -10.11 -10.16 18.22
CA TRP A 217 -10.39 -9.03 17.36
C TRP A 217 -11.89 -8.86 17.11
N PHE A 218 -12.50 -9.82 16.45
CA PHE A 218 -13.92 -9.85 16.11
C PHE A 218 -14.28 -11.18 15.44
N ASP A 219 -15.57 -11.49 15.42
CA ASP A 219 -16.09 -12.63 14.64
C ASP A 219 -16.27 -12.22 13.17
N GLY A 220 -15.47 -12.77 12.28
CA GLY A 220 -15.52 -12.50 10.84
C GLY A 220 -16.83 -12.91 10.18
N LYS A 221 -17.61 -13.83 10.80
CA LYS A 221 -18.93 -14.22 10.27
C LYS A 221 -19.91 -13.07 10.37
N SER A 222 -19.87 -12.30 11.44
CA SER A 222 -20.71 -11.11 11.62
C SER A 222 -20.41 -10.02 10.58
N CYS A 223 -19.21 -10.02 10.02
CA CYS A 223 -18.72 -9.07 9.02
C CYS A 223 -18.76 -9.59 7.59
N GLN A 224 -19.20 -10.84 7.37
CA GLN A 224 -19.24 -11.50 6.06
C GLN A 224 -17.87 -11.62 5.38
N LEU A 225 -16.77 -11.70 6.15
CA LEU A 225 -15.41 -11.79 5.63
C LEU A 225 -15.07 -13.18 5.10
N ASN A 226 -15.80 -14.23 5.51
CA ASN A 226 -15.65 -15.62 5.06
C ASN A 226 -14.19 -16.12 5.15
N SER A 227 -13.67 -16.68 4.06
CA SER A 227 -12.30 -17.19 3.97
C SER A 227 -11.21 -16.11 4.07
N HIS A 228 -11.56 -14.83 4.03
CA HIS A 228 -10.60 -13.72 4.10
C HIS A 228 -10.44 -13.15 5.52
N GLU A 229 -11.12 -13.71 6.50
CA GLU A 229 -11.11 -13.18 7.87
C GLU A 229 -9.71 -13.09 8.46
N HIS A 230 -8.94 -14.18 8.39
CA HIS A 230 -7.59 -14.21 8.96
C HIS A 230 -6.63 -13.26 8.23
N LEU A 231 -6.75 -13.15 6.91
CA LEU A 231 -5.98 -12.17 6.13
C LEU A 231 -6.33 -10.73 6.53
N PHE A 232 -7.61 -10.43 6.75
CA PHE A 232 -8.06 -9.12 7.19
C PHE A 232 -7.48 -8.77 8.56
N LYS A 233 -7.58 -9.69 9.54
CA LYS A 233 -7.00 -9.55 10.88
C LYS A 233 -5.48 -9.36 10.84
N LEU A 234 -4.78 -10.20 10.06
CA LEU A 234 -3.32 -10.10 9.87
C LEU A 234 -2.89 -8.76 9.29
N THR A 235 -3.64 -8.26 8.30
CA THR A 235 -3.35 -6.95 7.70
C THR A 235 -3.51 -5.83 8.72
N ILE A 236 -4.58 -5.84 9.53
CA ILE A 236 -4.76 -4.88 10.63
C ILE A 236 -3.58 -4.92 11.59
N GLU A 237 -3.21 -6.12 12.07
CA GLU A 237 -2.15 -6.29 13.06
C GLU A 237 -0.79 -5.82 12.53
N SER A 238 -0.43 -6.21 11.31
CA SER A 238 0.84 -5.81 10.69
C SER A 238 0.96 -4.30 10.49
N ILE A 239 -0.14 -3.62 10.12
CA ILE A 239 -0.18 -2.17 9.95
C ILE A 239 -0.16 -1.45 11.30
N SER A 240 -0.88 -1.95 12.29
CA SER A 240 -0.84 -1.40 13.65
C SER A 240 0.56 -1.46 14.25
N GLU A 241 1.22 -2.60 14.15
CA GLU A 241 2.60 -2.79 14.62
C GLU A 241 3.60 -1.94 13.82
N MET A 242 3.41 -1.79 12.51
CA MET A 242 4.22 -0.87 11.70
C MET A 242 4.13 0.56 12.24
N PHE A 243 2.91 1.04 12.52
CA PHE A 243 2.72 2.39 13.07
C PHE A 243 3.37 2.53 14.46
N LEU A 244 3.23 1.54 15.32
CA LEU A 244 3.87 1.55 16.65
C LEU A 244 5.39 1.59 16.55
N LYS A 245 6.00 0.91 15.58
CA LYS A 245 7.45 0.95 15.34
C LYS A 245 7.95 2.24 14.70
N SER A 246 7.06 3.03 14.08
CA SER A 246 7.44 4.32 13.48
C SER A 246 7.78 5.39 14.52
N GLU A 247 7.45 5.15 15.81
CA GLU A 247 7.63 6.09 16.92
C GLU A 247 6.97 7.46 16.74
N GLN A 248 6.06 7.59 15.78
CA GLN A 248 5.33 8.83 15.55
C GLN A 248 4.48 9.18 16.78
N PRO A 249 4.58 10.40 17.33
CA PRO A 249 3.79 10.80 18.47
C PRO A 249 2.33 11.00 18.10
N VAL A 250 1.42 10.59 18.98
CA VAL A 250 -0.03 10.82 18.84
C VAL A 250 -0.56 11.41 20.13
N TYR A 251 -1.12 12.60 20.06
CA TYR A 251 -1.69 13.32 21.19
C TYR A 251 -3.17 13.57 20.95
N ILE A 252 -4.03 12.88 21.68
CA ILE A 252 -5.48 13.00 21.58
C ILE A 252 -6.01 13.64 22.86
N ILE A 253 -6.63 14.78 22.71
CA ILE A 253 -7.27 15.54 23.82
C ILE A 253 -8.79 15.32 23.76
N ASP A 254 -9.35 15.33 22.56
CA ASP A 254 -10.78 15.22 22.29
C ASP A 254 -11.05 14.59 20.93
N GLU A 255 -12.32 14.49 20.55
CA GLU A 255 -12.76 13.96 19.27
C GLU A 255 -12.16 14.69 18.08
N SER A 256 -12.03 16.02 18.18
CA SER A 256 -11.52 16.85 17.08
C SER A 256 -10.04 16.57 16.75
N SER A 257 -9.28 16.12 17.74
CA SER A 257 -7.89 15.71 17.58
C SER A 257 -7.76 14.55 16.59
N TRP A 258 -8.67 13.59 16.61
CA TRP A 258 -8.70 12.47 15.69
C TRP A 258 -8.84 12.92 14.23
N THR A 259 -9.65 13.93 13.97
CA THR A 259 -9.89 14.43 12.60
C THR A 259 -8.59 14.88 11.92
N ALA A 260 -7.71 15.58 12.65
CA ALA A 260 -6.43 16.01 12.12
C ALA A 260 -5.49 14.84 11.80
N TYR A 261 -5.44 13.84 12.68
CA TYR A 261 -4.64 12.62 12.45
C TYR A 261 -5.18 11.80 11.27
N ILE A 262 -6.50 11.65 11.15
CA ILE A 262 -7.14 10.94 10.03
C ILE A 262 -6.82 11.66 8.71
N GLU A 263 -6.92 12.98 8.66
CA GLU A 263 -6.60 13.72 7.44
C GLU A 263 -5.14 13.53 7.04
N HIS A 264 -4.22 13.74 7.96
CA HIS A 264 -2.78 13.71 7.69
C HIS A 264 -2.25 12.28 7.41
N TYR A 265 -2.60 11.30 8.25
CA TYR A 265 -2.03 9.94 8.15
C TYR A 265 -2.77 9.04 7.17
N LEU A 266 -4.05 9.30 6.93
CA LEU A 266 -4.89 8.45 6.09
C LEU A 266 -5.26 9.14 4.78
N CYS A 267 -6.04 10.23 4.83
CA CYS A 267 -6.67 10.81 3.64
C CYS A 267 -5.67 11.38 2.65
N GLU A 268 -4.72 12.20 3.11
CA GLU A 268 -3.70 12.80 2.25
C GLU A 268 -2.83 11.77 1.55
N ARG A 269 -2.66 10.60 2.16
CA ARG A 269 -1.78 9.54 1.67
C ARG A 269 -2.50 8.45 0.88
N GLY A 270 -3.81 8.58 0.68
CA GLY A 270 -4.61 7.62 -0.10
C GLY A 270 -4.95 6.31 0.62
N TRP A 271 -4.77 6.26 1.94
CA TRP A 271 -5.09 5.08 2.74
C TRP A 271 -6.59 4.87 2.92
N GLY A 272 -7.38 5.94 2.82
CA GLY A 272 -8.80 5.96 3.04
C GLY A 272 -9.23 6.99 4.07
N ARG A 273 -10.53 7.09 4.33
CA ARG A 273 -11.11 7.99 5.33
C ARG A 273 -11.88 7.20 6.38
N ALA A 274 -11.60 7.49 7.64
CA ALA A 274 -12.43 7.14 8.77
C ALA A 274 -13.16 8.39 9.27
N ASN A 275 -14.44 8.25 9.63
CA ASN A 275 -15.19 9.33 10.26
C ASN A 275 -15.45 8.95 11.71
N VAL A 276 -15.04 9.78 12.64
CA VAL A 276 -15.32 9.59 14.07
C VAL A 276 -16.82 9.78 14.29
N THR A 277 -17.45 8.84 14.95
CA THR A 277 -18.87 8.90 15.33
C THR A 277 -19.04 9.09 16.83
N GLU A 278 -18.09 8.58 17.62
CA GLU A 278 -18.07 8.74 19.07
C GLU A 278 -16.64 8.58 19.60
N TYR A 279 -16.28 9.39 20.59
CA TYR A 279 -15.05 9.24 21.35
C TYR A 279 -15.29 9.57 22.83
N SER A 280 -14.93 8.64 23.71
CA SER A 280 -15.00 8.83 25.17
C SER A 280 -13.63 9.22 25.73
N THR A 281 -13.53 10.39 26.33
CA THR A 281 -12.31 10.83 27.04
C THR A 281 -12.06 10.10 28.35
N GLU A 282 -13.07 9.39 28.88
CA GLU A 282 -12.98 8.65 30.16
C GLU A 282 -12.49 7.22 29.92
N THR A 283 -13.10 6.51 28.98
CA THR A 283 -12.78 5.10 28.66
C THR A 283 -11.80 4.98 27.49
N TYR A 284 -11.63 6.04 26.69
CA TYR A 284 -10.91 6.10 25.41
C TYR A 284 -11.55 5.23 24.32
N ASP A 285 -12.80 4.83 24.49
CA ASP A 285 -13.55 4.14 23.44
C ASP A 285 -13.67 5.04 22.22
N LEU A 286 -13.33 4.51 21.04
CA LEU A 286 -13.41 5.22 19.77
C LEU A 286 -14.30 4.43 18.81
N GLU A 287 -15.39 5.05 18.32
CA GLU A 287 -16.21 4.50 17.26
C GLU A 287 -16.04 5.27 15.97
N LEU A 288 -15.86 4.54 14.87
CA LEU A 288 -15.59 5.06 13.54
C LEU A 288 -16.56 4.46 12.53
N THR A 289 -16.89 5.25 11.50
CA THR A 289 -17.49 4.73 10.27
C THR A 289 -16.50 4.83 9.13
N ILE A 290 -16.34 3.75 8.37
CA ILE A 290 -15.41 3.65 7.23
C ILE A 290 -16.18 3.09 6.04
N ALA A 291 -16.10 3.75 4.88
CA ALA A 291 -16.71 3.25 3.66
C ALA A 291 -16.06 1.92 3.22
N MET A 292 -16.85 1.03 2.63
CA MET A 292 -16.32 -0.21 2.04
C MET A 292 -15.39 0.13 0.87
N GLN A 293 -14.12 -0.22 1.01
CA GLN A 293 -13.06 0.03 0.04
C GLN A 293 -11.89 -0.94 0.26
N CYS A 294 -11.07 -1.12 -0.75
CA CYS A 294 -9.93 -2.07 -0.70
C CYS A 294 -8.99 -1.81 0.48
N GLN A 295 -8.81 -0.54 0.85
CA GLN A 295 -7.90 -0.10 1.91
C GLN A 295 -8.45 -0.32 3.33
N LEU A 296 -9.67 -0.80 3.50
CA LEU A 296 -10.31 -0.92 4.82
C LEU A 296 -9.43 -1.53 5.92
N PRO A 297 -8.76 -2.70 5.74
CA PRO A 297 -7.95 -3.28 6.81
C PRO A 297 -6.73 -2.42 7.15
N TYR A 298 -6.19 -1.68 6.17
CA TYR A 298 -5.10 -0.74 6.39
C TYR A 298 -5.54 0.46 7.23
N VAL A 299 -6.73 1.03 6.93
CA VAL A 299 -7.32 2.13 7.71
C VAL A 299 -7.54 1.69 9.16
N VAL A 300 -8.16 0.53 9.37
CA VAL A 300 -8.40 -0.01 10.72
C VAL A 300 -7.08 -0.23 11.45
N GLY A 301 -6.07 -0.80 10.78
CA GLY A 301 -4.75 -1.03 11.37
C GLY A 301 -4.06 0.26 11.82
N LEU A 302 -4.07 1.30 10.96
CA LEU A 302 -3.50 2.61 11.34
C LEU A 302 -4.25 3.24 12.50
N MET A 303 -5.58 3.19 12.51
CA MET A 303 -6.38 3.71 13.64
C MET A 303 -6.08 2.97 14.95
N CYS A 304 -5.91 1.64 14.89
CA CYS A 304 -5.52 0.84 16.05
C CYS A 304 -4.13 1.21 16.57
N GLY A 305 -3.15 1.35 15.68
CA GLY A 305 -1.80 1.76 16.04
C GLY A 305 -1.75 3.16 16.66
N MET A 306 -2.46 4.12 16.06
CA MET A 306 -2.60 5.48 16.60
C MET A 306 -3.30 5.48 17.96
N TRP A 307 -4.38 4.70 18.12
CA TRP A 307 -5.10 4.59 19.37
C TRP A 307 -4.21 4.02 20.50
N GLN A 308 -3.49 2.93 20.21
CA GLN A 308 -2.57 2.33 21.18
C GLN A 308 -1.43 3.29 21.54
N ARG A 309 -0.90 4.04 20.57
CA ARG A 309 0.14 5.05 20.79
C ARG A 309 -0.36 6.18 21.67
N ALA A 310 -1.58 6.68 21.43
CA ALA A 310 -2.16 7.77 22.20
C ALA A 310 -2.44 7.41 23.66
N HIS A 311 -2.91 6.18 23.91
CA HIS A 311 -3.43 5.79 25.22
C HIS A 311 -2.52 4.83 26.00
N GLY A 312 -1.47 4.27 25.36
CA GLY A 312 -0.54 3.33 25.99
C GLY A 312 -1.19 2.03 26.47
N ARG A 313 -2.32 1.64 25.87
CA ARG A 313 -3.12 0.47 26.25
C ARG A 313 -3.25 -0.50 25.09
N ALA A 314 -3.24 -1.79 25.37
CA ALA A 314 -3.60 -2.80 24.38
C ALA A 314 -5.09 -2.65 24.01
N TYR A 315 -5.41 -2.80 22.74
CA TYR A 315 -6.75 -2.61 22.21
C TYR A 315 -7.42 -3.93 21.84
N GLN A 316 -8.73 -3.87 21.76
CA GLN A 316 -9.59 -4.82 21.04
C GLN A 316 -10.42 -4.05 20.02
N VAL A 317 -10.78 -4.73 18.94
CA VAL A 317 -11.58 -4.16 17.85
C VAL A 317 -12.87 -4.93 17.71
N SER A 318 -13.99 -4.23 17.60
CA SER A 318 -15.22 -4.82 17.08
C SER A 318 -15.57 -4.20 15.74
N LEU A 319 -16.04 -5.03 14.82
CA LEU A 319 -16.37 -4.65 13.46
C LEU A 319 -17.79 -5.07 13.14
N ARG A 320 -18.59 -4.17 12.58
CA ARG A 320 -19.96 -4.46 12.11
C ARG A 320 -20.17 -3.89 10.72
N ASN A 321 -20.72 -4.70 9.84
CA ASN A 321 -21.17 -4.24 8.53
C ASN A 321 -22.50 -3.49 8.67
N LYS A 322 -22.59 -2.29 8.09
CA LYS A 322 -23.80 -1.47 8.05
C LYS A 322 -23.97 -0.92 6.63
N ASN A 323 -24.67 -1.66 5.78
CA ASN A 323 -24.84 -1.33 4.36
C ASN A 323 -23.47 -1.21 3.64
N ASP A 324 -23.16 -0.01 3.08
CA ASP A 324 -21.94 0.27 2.34
C ASP A 324 -20.79 0.79 3.24
N THR A 325 -20.91 0.64 4.56
CA THR A 325 -19.94 1.10 5.54
C THR A 325 -19.68 0.04 6.60
N PHE A 326 -18.51 0.11 7.21
CA PHE A 326 -18.19 -0.61 8.43
C PHE A 326 -18.22 0.35 9.62
N VAL A 327 -18.85 -0.10 10.70
CA VAL A 327 -18.72 0.52 12.01
C VAL A 327 -17.62 -0.22 12.75
N VAL A 328 -16.60 0.50 13.15
CA VAL A 328 -15.41 -0.02 13.84
C VAL A 328 -15.36 0.59 15.22
N LYS A 329 -15.32 -0.24 16.27
CA LYS A 329 -15.12 0.23 17.63
C LYS A 329 -13.79 -0.28 18.17
N ILE A 330 -12.95 0.65 18.65
CA ILE A 330 -11.66 0.38 19.26
C ILE A 330 -11.78 0.69 20.74
N GLN A 331 -11.43 -0.27 21.60
CA GLN A 331 -11.58 -0.19 23.05
C GLN A 331 -10.34 -0.76 23.73
N SER A 332 -10.18 -0.48 25.03
CA SER A 332 -9.14 -1.14 25.83
C SER A 332 -9.42 -2.66 25.94
N LEU A 333 -8.41 -3.47 25.70
CA LEU A 333 -8.48 -4.92 25.89
C LEU A 333 -8.73 -5.31 27.37
N LEU A 334 -8.21 -4.52 28.29
CA LEU A 334 -8.39 -4.72 29.72
C LEU A 334 -9.50 -3.78 30.21
N ALA A 335 -10.51 -4.34 30.88
CA ALA A 335 -11.45 -3.53 31.65
C ALA A 335 -10.69 -2.88 32.82
N TYR A 336 -10.55 -1.58 32.78
CA TYR A 336 -10.06 -0.82 33.95
C TYR A 336 -11.30 -0.45 34.77
N ASP A 337 -11.48 -1.10 35.90
CA ASP A 337 -12.45 -0.62 36.90
C ASP A 337 -12.00 0.78 37.33
N ASN A 338 -12.79 1.79 36.98
CA ASN A 338 -12.61 3.14 37.51
C ASN A 338 -12.88 3.07 39.03
N GLN A 339 -11.83 2.94 39.83
CA GLN A 339 -11.88 3.13 41.29
C GLN A 339 -11.85 4.62 41.63
#